data_929d19481f8580a32868834422f6be9c
#
_entry.id   929d19481f8580a32868834422f6be9c
#
_cell.length_a   1.000
_cell.length_b   1.000
_cell.length_c   1.000
_cell.angle_alpha   90.00
_cell.angle_beta   90.00
_cell.angle_gamma   90.00
#
_symmetry.space_group_name_H-M   'P 1'
#
loop_
_entity.id
_entity.type
_entity.pdbx_description
1 polymer ?
#
loop_
_entity_poly.entity_id
_entity_poly.type
_entity_poly.pdbx_seq_one_letter_code
_entity_poly.pdbx_strand_id
1 'polypeptide(L)'
;MKKLLSVLTAVMILLSAVFSANTVNAKNDKVQMLPVMSAESKQPDRVWVGTFQLVWNEFADNIIKGPVLFKDGTPEVAKQLNRQSFKKSMLSEDSYYTAYGKTTLELKKQIEDAIMAKFNETSDILDKIDWEDPNNAYLIYSMLKKDFNYTTRFDILAKEKFNNSKTKYEYFGIDEKNNDRDNDGVKVLFYNNPFDYAVALQAEKDEVILYRTNSNNNFKSVYEDINKKAAKYKGSKTFVKGDKLKVPFITLKEETNYKELCGHEILNTDRLYIGQALNTVDFNMNNTGIKLKSEAAMSIMKMSLVIPQKLKGRNFYFNNTFILFLKEKDKSMPYYAMRVQDMELYKYTGEVK
;
A
#
# COMPACT_ATOMS: atom_id res chain seq x y z
N MET A 1 33.74 40.96 -45.10
CA MET A 1 32.95 39.75 -45.06
C MET A 1 33.49 38.67 -44.10
N LYS A 2 34.79 38.50 -43.91
CA LYS A 2 35.34 37.47 -42.99
C LYS A 2 35.16 37.75 -41.46
N LYS A 3 34.93 39.00 -41.04
CA LYS A 3 34.70 39.33 -39.59
C LYS A 3 33.24 39.21 -39.14
N LEU A 4 32.28 39.22 -40.08
CA LEU A 4 30.86 39.01 -39.72
C LEU A 4 30.50 37.52 -39.51
N LEU A 5 31.23 36.61 -40.17
CA LEU A 5 30.97 35.16 -40.03
C LEU A 5 31.47 34.59 -38.69
N SER A 6 32.50 35.19 -38.07
CA SER A 6 33.03 34.72 -36.79
C SER A 6 32.17 35.10 -35.58
N VAL A 7 31.38 36.18 -35.71
CA VAL A 7 30.47 36.60 -34.63
C VAL A 7 29.20 35.77 -34.62
N LEU A 8 28.69 35.32 -35.76
CA LEU A 8 27.51 34.44 -35.83
C LEU A 8 27.81 33.02 -35.28
N THR A 9 29.02 32.51 -35.47
CA THR A 9 29.39 31.17 -34.95
C THR A 9 29.60 31.18 -33.44
N ALA A 10 30.08 32.28 -32.85
CA ALA A 10 30.25 32.43 -31.43
C ALA A 10 28.90 32.57 -30.70
N VAL A 11 27.88 33.17 -31.30
CA VAL A 11 26.54 33.30 -30.73
C VAL A 11 25.76 32.00 -30.79
N MET A 12 25.97 31.14 -31.79
CA MET A 12 25.33 29.83 -31.84
C MET A 12 25.93 28.82 -30.84
N ILE A 13 27.20 28.96 -30.47
CA ILE A 13 27.83 28.08 -29.47
C ILE A 13 27.41 28.49 -28.03
N LEU A 14 27.09 29.77 -27.80
CA LEU A 14 26.60 30.25 -26.51
C LEU A 14 25.12 29.95 -26.25
N LEU A 15 24.32 29.72 -27.28
CA LEU A 15 22.90 29.32 -27.12
C LEU A 15 22.71 27.80 -26.92
N SER A 16 23.72 26.97 -27.21
CA SER A 16 23.66 25.52 -26.96
C SER A 16 24.13 25.10 -25.56
N ALA A 17 24.70 26.01 -24.77
CA ALA A 17 25.21 25.73 -23.43
C ALA A 17 24.20 26.05 -22.28
N VAL A 18 23.02 26.58 -22.61
CA VAL A 18 22.01 26.97 -21.58
C VAL A 18 20.86 25.98 -21.46
N PHE A 19 20.84 24.89 -22.24
CA PHE A 19 19.87 23.81 -22.12
C PHE A 19 20.40 22.53 -21.47
N SER A 20 21.47 22.63 -20.68
CA SER A 20 21.81 21.56 -19.68
C SER A 20 21.08 21.87 -18.40
N ALA A 21 19.86 21.69 -18.50
CA ALA A 21 18.75 21.50 -17.65
C ALA A 21 19.10 20.99 -16.26
N ASN A 22 18.82 21.79 -15.32
CA ASN A 22 18.33 21.35 -14.03
C ASN A 22 17.11 20.44 -14.24
N THR A 23 17.29 19.14 -14.39
CA THR A 23 16.32 18.19 -13.91
C THR A 23 16.34 18.31 -12.38
N VAL A 24 15.70 19.33 -11.87
CA VAL A 24 15.16 19.30 -10.52
C VAL A 24 14.30 18.04 -10.53
N ASN A 25 14.78 16.97 -9.90
CA ASN A 25 13.95 15.88 -9.50
C ASN A 25 12.85 16.54 -8.65
N ALA A 26 11.71 16.80 -9.24
CA ALA A 26 10.54 17.23 -8.53
C ALA A 26 10.36 16.19 -7.43
N LYS A 27 10.53 16.59 -6.16
CA LYS A 27 10.29 15.74 -5.01
C LYS A 27 8.85 15.29 -5.17
N ASN A 28 8.67 14.00 -5.31
CA ASN A 28 7.36 13.44 -5.54
C ASN A 28 6.61 13.48 -4.22
N ASP A 29 5.76 14.47 -4.06
CA ASP A 29 5.09 14.77 -2.78
C ASP A 29 3.85 13.90 -2.55
N LYS A 30 3.64 12.84 -3.34
CA LYS A 30 2.46 11.96 -3.25
C LYS A 30 2.81 10.49 -3.38
N VAL A 31 2.08 9.67 -2.64
CA VAL A 31 2.07 8.21 -2.80
C VAL A 31 1.20 7.84 -4.00
N GLN A 32 1.69 7.03 -4.91
CA GLN A 32 0.90 6.58 -6.06
C GLN A 32 0.04 5.37 -5.69
N MET A 33 -1.27 5.45 -5.91
CA MET A 33 -2.15 4.27 -5.83
C MET A 33 -2.15 3.53 -7.17
N LEU A 34 -1.88 2.22 -7.11
CA LEU A 34 -1.85 1.34 -8.28
C LEU A 34 -3.19 0.60 -8.43
N PRO A 35 -3.67 0.40 -9.68
CA PRO A 35 -4.95 -0.29 -9.92
C PRO A 35 -4.87 -1.80 -9.69
N VAL A 36 -3.71 -2.41 -9.95
CA VAL A 36 -3.45 -3.85 -9.76
C VAL A 36 -2.06 -4.09 -9.18
N MET A 37 -1.89 -5.22 -8.52
CA MET A 37 -0.63 -5.63 -7.88
C MET A 37 0.55 -5.75 -8.87
N SER A 38 0.27 -6.05 -10.14
CA SER A 38 1.25 -6.21 -11.21
C SER A 38 1.53 -4.94 -12.01
N ALA A 39 0.92 -3.80 -11.64
CA ALA A 39 1.17 -2.54 -12.34
C ALA A 39 2.62 -2.08 -12.15
N GLU A 40 3.26 -1.71 -13.26
CA GLU A 40 4.59 -1.11 -13.22
C GLU A 40 4.50 0.37 -12.80
N SER A 41 5.48 0.83 -12.06
CA SER A 41 5.56 2.22 -11.63
C SER A 41 7.00 2.66 -11.46
N LYS A 42 7.27 3.91 -11.87
CA LYS A 42 8.53 4.60 -11.59
C LYS A 42 8.50 5.33 -10.23
N GLN A 43 7.30 5.48 -9.64
CA GLN A 43 7.14 6.12 -8.35
C GLN A 43 7.72 5.26 -7.24
N PRO A 44 8.64 5.81 -6.41
CA PRO A 44 9.26 5.05 -5.34
C PRO A 44 8.28 4.74 -4.21
N ASP A 45 7.39 5.68 -3.89
CA ASP A 45 6.39 5.55 -2.84
C ASP A 45 5.04 5.27 -3.48
N ARG A 46 4.49 4.09 -3.21
CA ARG A 46 3.28 3.62 -3.86
C ARG A 46 2.55 2.58 -3.01
N VAL A 47 1.26 2.46 -3.27
CA VAL A 47 0.35 1.56 -2.58
C VAL A 47 -0.57 0.85 -3.57
N TRP A 48 -0.98 -0.35 -3.25
CA TRP A 48 -2.02 -1.10 -3.94
C TRP A 48 -3.01 -1.68 -2.93
N VAL A 49 -4.30 -1.62 -3.27
CA VAL A 49 -5.41 -2.17 -2.50
C VAL A 49 -6.25 -3.06 -3.41
N GLY A 50 -6.50 -4.30 -3.00
CA GLY A 50 -7.18 -5.30 -3.84
C GLY A 50 -8.66 -5.02 -4.11
N THR A 51 -9.32 -4.22 -3.27
CA THR A 51 -10.78 -4.02 -3.34
C THR A 51 -11.27 -3.32 -4.59
N PHE A 52 -10.47 -2.42 -5.19
CA PHE A 52 -10.83 -1.80 -6.45
C PHE A 52 -10.93 -2.83 -7.60
N GLN A 53 -10.05 -3.82 -7.60
CA GLN A 53 -10.14 -4.95 -8.54
C GLN A 53 -11.43 -5.75 -8.34
N LEU A 54 -11.90 -5.92 -7.09
CA LEU A 54 -13.11 -6.70 -6.81
C LEU A 54 -14.35 -6.03 -7.39
N VAL A 55 -14.53 -4.71 -7.16
CA VAL A 55 -15.68 -3.99 -7.72
C VAL A 55 -15.62 -3.91 -9.25
N TRP A 56 -14.41 -3.78 -9.83
CA TRP A 56 -14.25 -3.85 -11.28
C TRP A 56 -14.69 -5.19 -11.86
N ASN A 57 -14.31 -6.29 -11.20
CA ASN A 57 -14.74 -7.62 -11.62
C ASN A 57 -16.26 -7.76 -11.58
N GLU A 58 -16.91 -7.30 -10.49
CA GLU A 58 -18.36 -7.31 -10.38
C GLU A 58 -19.06 -6.49 -11.47
N PHE A 59 -18.55 -5.30 -11.76
CA PHE A 59 -19.04 -4.47 -12.83
C PHE A 59 -18.88 -5.12 -14.20
N ALA A 60 -17.72 -5.69 -14.48
CA ALA A 60 -17.44 -6.43 -15.71
C ALA A 60 -18.35 -7.65 -15.87
N ASP A 61 -18.51 -8.45 -14.81
CA ASP A 61 -19.26 -9.73 -14.86
C ASP A 61 -20.77 -9.51 -14.87
N ASN A 62 -21.30 -8.53 -14.12
CA ASN A 62 -22.73 -8.35 -13.92
C ASN A 62 -23.38 -7.33 -14.88
N ILE A 63 -22.66 -6.26 -15.23
CA ILE A 63 -23.18 -5.18 -16.07
C ILE A 63 -22.71 -5.35 -17.52
N ILE A 64 -21.41 -5.48 -17.74
CA ILE A 64 -20.82 -5.54 -19.08
C ILE A 64 -20.91 -6.97 -19.66
N LYS A 65 -20.89 -7.99 -18.78
CA LYS A 65 -20.87 -9.43 -19.12
C LYS A 65 -19.68 -9.83 -19.99
N GLY A 66 -18.54 -9.23 -19.69
CA GLY A 66 -17.27 -9.43 -20.39
C GLY A 66 -16.23 -8.40 -20.02
N PRO A 67 -15.11 -8.34 -20.75
CA PRO A 67 -14.11 -7.30 -20.50
C PRO A 67 -14.67 -5.90 -20.79
N VAL A 68 -14.33 -4.94 -19.93
CA VAL A 68 -14.70 -3.54 -20.12
C VAL A 68 -13.79 -2.94 -21.20
N LEU A 69 -14.35 -2.68 -22.37
CA LEU A 69 -13.66 -2.10 -23.52
C LEU A 69 -14.28 -0.74 -23.86
N PHE A 70 -13.49 0.20 -24.32
CA PHE A 70 -13.93 1.57 -24.62
C PHE A 70 -13.89 1.85 -26.12
N LYS A 71 -14.83 2.64 -26.64
CA LYS A 71 -14.98 2.93 -28.08
C LYS A 71 -13.78 3.65 -28.69
N ASP A 72 -13.17 4.53 -27.92
CA ASP A 72 -12.03 5.38 -28.33
C ASP A 72 -10.66 4.76 -27.94
N GLY A 73 -10.65 3.50 -27.54
CA GLY A 73 -9.48 2.75 -27.14
C GLY A 73 -9.47 2.44 -25.65
N THR A 74 -9.16 1.19 -25.31
CA THR A 74 -9.14 0.72 -23.93
C THR A 74 -7.86 1.16 -23.22
N PRO A 75 -7.94 1.98 -22.15
CA PRO A 75 -6.78 2.42 -21.38
C PRO A 75 -6.02 1.24 -20.76
N GLU A 76 -4.73 1.43 -20.49
CA GLU A 76 -3.89 0.37 -19.91
C GLU A 76 -4.40 -0.08 -18.53
N VAL A 77 -4.91 0.84 -17.71
CA VAL A 77 -5.55 0.51 -16.43
C VAL A 77 -6.70 -0.47 -16.60
N ALA A 78 -7.60 -0.24 -17.56
CA ALA A 78 -8.71 -1.15 -17.85
C ALA A 78 -8.23 -2.51 -18.36
N LYS A 79 -7.20 -2.55 -19.22
CA LYS A 79 -6.59 -3.81 -19.70
C LYS A 79 -6.01 -4.62 -18.54
N GLN A 80 -5.38 -3.96 -17.58
CA GLN A 80 -4.83 -4.61 -16.39
C GLN A 80 -5.92 -5.13 -15.47
N LEU A 81 -6.96 -4.34 -15.20
CA LEU A 81 -8.11 -4.72 -14.39
C LEU A 81 -8.92 -5.86 -15.02
N ASN A 82 -9.08 -5.88 -16.35
CA ASN A 82 -9.77 -6.95 -17.09
C ASN A 82 -9.09 -8.33 -16.96
N ARG A 83 -7.84 -8.40 -16.50
CA ARG A 83 -7.18 -9.68 -16.19
C ARG A 83 -7.74 -10.36 -14.95
N GLN A 84 -8.53 -9.66 -14.15
CA GLN A 84 -9.17 -10.16 -12.93
C GLN A 84 -8.18 -10.90 -12.00
N SER A 85 -6.99 -10.33 -11.80
CA SER A 85 -5.88 -10.96 -11.09
C SER A 85 -6.08 -11.08 -9.58
N PHE A 86 -7.00 -10.31 -9.00
CA PHE A 86 -7.44 -10.41 -7.61
C PHE A 86 -8.95 -10.71 -7.56
N LYS A 87 -9.34 -11.74 -6.81
CA LYS A 87 -10.71 -12.29 -6.80
C LYS A 87 -11.28 -12.33 -5.38
N LYS A 88 -12.61 -12.40 -5.25
CA LYS A 88 -13.34 -12.51 -3.97
C LYS A 88 -12.81 -13.62 -3.07
N SER A 89 -12.38 -14.77 -3.63
CA SER A 89 -11.80 -15.86 -2.86
C SER A 89 -10.47 -15.52 -2.16
N MET A 90 -9.83 -14.42 -2.52
CA MET A 90 -8.54 -13.97 -1.99
C MET A 90 -8.65 -13.00 -0.81
N LEU A 91 -9.87 -12.63 -0.41
CA LEU A 91 -10.14 -11.75 0.73
C LEU A 91 -11.47 -12.15 1.38
N SER A 92 -11.53 -12.13 2.71
CA SER A 92 -12.76 -12.40 3.46
C SER A 92 -13.81 -11.33 3.19
N GLU A 93 -15.05 -11.74 2.96
CA GLU A 93 -16.14 -10.87 2.54
C GLU A 93 -16.47 -9.80 3.59
N ASP A 94 -16.32 -10.12 4.88
CA ASP A 94 -16.52 -9.20 6.00
C ASP A 94 -15.53 -8.03 6.04
N SER A 95 -14.44 -8.11 5.27
CA SER A 95 -13.35 -7.12 5.27
C SER A 95 -13.53 -5.98 4.27
N TYR A 96 -14.47 -6.07 3.33
CA TYR A 96 -14.65 -5.06 2.29
C TYR A 96 -16.11 -4.84 1.94
N TYR A 97 -16.38 -3.72 1.28
CA TYR A 97 -17.66 -3.40 0.65
C TYR A 97 -17.41 -2.91 -0.78
N THR A 98 -18.25 -3.31 -1.71
CA THR A 98 -18.23 -2.89 -3.11
C THR A 98 -19.61 -2.44 -3.53
N ALA A 99 -19.68 -1.40 -4.34
CA ALA A 99 -20.91 -0.94 -4.97
C ALA A 99 -20.62 -0.35 -6.34
N TYR A 100 -21.56 -0.54 -7.26
CA TYR A 100 -21.57 0.08 -8.58
C TYR A 100 -23.01 0.32 -9.02
N GLY A 101 -23.23 1.36 -9.79
CA GLY A 101 -24.54 1.71 -10.27
C GLY A 101 -24.60 3.13 -10.84
N LYS A 102 -25.77 3.52 -11.32
CA LYS A 102 -26.02 4.92 -11.72
C LYS A 102 -25.81 5.84 -10.53
N THR A 103 -25.16 6.97 -10.77
CA THR A 103 -24.85 7.97 -9.74
C THR A 103 -26.16 8.67 -9.35
N THR A 104 -26.79 8.22 -8.27
CA THR A 104 -28.06 8.73 -7.74
C THR A 104 -27.99 8.87 -6.21
N LEU A 105 -28.82 9.74 -5.65
CA LEU A 105 -28.95 9.89 -4.18
C LEU A 105 -29.40 8.57 -3.50
N GLU A 106 -30.16 7.74 -4.21
CA GLU A 106 -30.55 6.41 -3.73
C GLU A 106 -29.33 5.50 -3.58
N LEU A 107 -28.44 5.45 -4.59
CA LEU A 107 -27.19 4.69 -4.50
C LEU A 107 -26.28 5.22 -3.38
N LYS A 108 -26.18 6.57 -3.21
CA LYS A 108 -25.46 7.17 -2.09
C LYS A 108 -25.95 6.60 -0.77
N LYS A 109 -27.28 6.73 -0.52
CA LYS A 109 -27.87 6.24 0.72
C LYS A 109 -27.66 4.74 0.92
N GLN A 110 -27.79 3.94 -0.13
CA GLN A 110 -27.53 2.49 -0.07
C GLN A 110 -26.10 2.19 0.37
N ILE A 111 -25.10 2.91 -0.15
CA ILE A 111 -23.70 2.76 0.22
C ILE A 111 -23.48 3.17 1.67
N GLU A 112 -23.99 4.35 2.09
CA GLU A 112 -23.87 4.86 3.45
C GLU A 112 -24.47 3.90 4.48
N ASP A 113 -25.70 3.44 4.25
CA ASP A 113 -26.40 2.49 5.11
C ASP A 113 -25.63 1.16 5.21
N ALA A 114 -25.09 0.65 4.10
CA ALA A 114 -24.35 -0.60 4.06
C ALA A 114 -22.99 -0.52 4.77
N ILE A 115 -22.21 0.54 4.58
CA ILE A 115 -20.92 0.69 5.28
C ILE A 115 -21.12 0.98 6.77
N MET A 116 -22.18 1.72 7.14
CA MET A 116 -22.53 1.92 8.55
C MET A 116 -22.92 0.59 9.19
N ALA A 117 -23.80 -0.20 8.56
CA ALA A 117 -24.22 -1.48 9.10
C ALA A 117 -23.07 -2.51 9.20
N LYS A 118 -22.16 -2.52 8.20
CA LYS A 118 -21.09 -3.51 8.11
C LYS A 118 -19.86 -3.13 8.94
N PHE A 119 -19.49 -1.86 8.95
CA PHE A 119 -18.23 -1.39 9.50
C PHE A 119 -18.36 -0.40 10.64
N ASN A 120 -19.60 0.09 10.90
CA ASN A 120 -19.86 1.23 11.79
C ASN A 120 -19.02 2.46 11.40
N GLU A 121 -19.03 2.80 10.10
CA GLU A 121 -18.22 3.84 9.50
C GLU A 121 -19.03 4.76 8.59
N THR A 122 -18.46 5.92 8.28
CA THR A 122 -18.93 6.86 7.26
C THR A 122 -17.90 6.95 6.13
N SER A 123 -18.25 7.55 5.00
CA SER A 123 -17.32 7.74 3.88
C SER A 123 -17.36 9.18 3.38
N ASP A 124 -16.35 9.95 3.71
CA ASP A 124 -16.19 11.37 3.32
C ASP A 124 -16.07 11.55 1.79
N ILE A 125 -15.70 10.49 1.07
CA ILE A 125 -15.57 10.53 -0.38
C ILE A 125 -16.92 10.62 -1.09
N LEU A 126 -17.98 10.08 -0.49
CA LEU A 126 -19.34 10.14 -1.06
C LEU A 126 -19.88 11.55 -1.14
N ASP A 127 -19.44 12.46 -0.25
CA ASP A 127 -19.83 13.86 -0.26
C ASP A 127 -19.17 14.68 -1.37
N LYS A 128 -18.13 14.13 -2.02
CA LYS A 128 -17.40 14.75 -3.14
C LYS A 128 -17.97 14.37 -4.51
N ILE A 129 -18.96 13.49 -4.56
CA ILE A 129 -19.58 12.97 -5.78
C ILE A 129 -20.77 13.85 -6.17
N ASP A 130 -20.86 14.19 -7.45
CA ASP A 130 -22.09 14.80 -8.01
C ASP A 130 -23.14 13.70 -8.21
N TRP A 131 -24.07 13.61 -7.28
CA TRP A 131 -25.14 12.60 -7.26
C TRP A 131 -26.33 12.94 -8.14
N GLU A 132 -26.36 14.10 -8.73
CA GLU A 132 -27.45 14.58 -9.59
C GLU A 132 -27.01 14.70 -11.06
N ASP A 133 -25.87 14.07 -11.43
CA ASP A 133 -25.38 14.08 -12.82
C ASP A 133 -26.44 13.52 -13.79
N PRO A 134 -27.00 14.35 -14.69
CA PRO A 134 -28.07 13.95 -15.60
C PRO A 134 -27.63 12.96 -16.68
N ASN A 135 -26.33 12.73 -16.81
CA ASN A 135 -25.72 11.99 -17.93
C ASN A 135 -25.71 10.47 -17.76
N ASN A 136 -26.43 9.89 -16.78
CA ASN A 136 -26.41 8.42 -16.52
C ASN A 136 -25.02 7.83 -16.24
N ALA A 137 -24.12 8.61 -15.65
CA ALA A 137 -22.78 8.13 -15.26
C ALA A 137 -22.88 7.01 -14.22
N TYR A 138 -21.97 6.06 -14.31
CA TYR A 138 -21.83 4.98 -13.33
C TYR A 138 -20.74 5.32 -12.33
N LEU A 139 -21.04 5.08 -11.07
CA LEU A 139 -20.06 5.03 -9.98
C LEU A 139 -19.54 3.61 -9.84
N ILE A 140 -18.25 3.49 -9.63
CA ILE A 140 -17.56 2.28 -9.14
C ILE A 140 -16.92 2.64 -7.81
N TYR A 141 -17.35 2.00 -6.74
CA TYR A 141 -16.94 2.29 -5.36
C TYR A 141 -16.46 1.03 -4.64
N SER A 142 -15.36 1.13 -3.92
CA SER A 142 -14.91 0.08 -3.01
C SER A 142 -14.31 0.66 -1.73
N MET A 143 -14.54 -0.04 -0.62
CA MET A 143 -13.97 0.25 0.69
C MET A 143 -13.37 -1.02 1.27
N LEU A 144 -12.14 -0.97 1.73
CA LEU A 144 -11.51 -1.99 2.56
C LEU A 144 -11.47 -1.50 4.00
N LYS A 145 -11.90 -2.36 4.93
CA LYS A 145 -11.68 -2.15 6.36
C LYS A 145 -11.01 -3.38 6.97
N LYS A 146 -9.84 -3.17 7.50
CA LYS A 146 -9.09 -4.15 8.30
C LYS A 146 -8.59 -3.49 9.57
N ASP A 147 -8.98 -4.05 10.70
CA ASP A 147 -8.56 -3.64 12.03
C ASP A 147 -8.18 -4.90 12.82
N PHE A 148 -6.91 -5.03 13.14
CA PHE A 148 -6.43 -6.19 13.89
C PHE A 148 -5.22 -5.85 14.75
N ASN A 149 -5.12 -6.53 15.89
CA ASN A 149 -3.98 -6.45 16.78
C ASN A 149 -2.96 -7.56 16.45
N TYR A 150 -1.68 -7.28 16.69
CA TYR A 150 -0.68 -8.33 16.71
C TYR A 150 -0.96 -9.33 17.85
N THR A 151 -0.55 -10.56 17.65
CA THR A 151 -0.65 -11.61 18.72
C THR A 151 0.17 -11.24 19.96
N THR A 152 1.21 -10.42 19.78
CA THR A 152 2.05 -9.88 20.85
C THR A 152 2.28 -8.40 20.58
N ARG A 153 1.93 -7.53 21.55
CA ARG A 153 2.23 -6.10 21.47
C ARG A 153 3.73 -5.89 21.47
N PHE A 154 4.20 -5.01 20.56
CA PHE A 154 5.59 -4.59 20.51
C PHE A 154 5.86 -3.38 21.42
N ASP A 155 7.13 -3.22 21.81
CA ASP A 155 7.56 -2.06 22.59
C ASP A 155 7.72 -0.82 21.70
N ILE A 156 7.49 0.35 22.29
CA ILE A 156 7.81 1.62 21.67
C ILE A 156 9.31 1.85 21.83
N LEU A 157 9.99 2.11 20.72
CA LEU A 157 11.44 2.31 20.68
C LEU A 157 11.78 3.80 20.59
N ALA A 158 13.06 4.11 20.77
CA ALA A 158 13.55 5.47 20.58
C ALA A 158 13.34 5.94 19.14
N LYS A 159 13.00 7.24 18.98
CA LYS A 159 12.88 7.88 17.66
C LYS A 159 14.23 7.84 16.93
N GLU A 160 14.20 7.40 15.69
CA GLU A 160 15.38 7.36 14.83
C GLU A 160 15.12 7.94 13.44
N LYS A 161 16.20 8.20 12.72
CA LYS A 161 16.14 8.61 11.32
C LYS A 161 15.73 7.43 10.44
N PHE A 162 14.98 7.72 9.41
CA PHE A 162 14.72 6.80 8.31
C PHE A 162 15.64 7.18 7.15
N ASN A 163 16.44 6.24 6.67
CA ASN A 163 17.43 6.50 5.63
C ASN A 163 18.31 7.72 6.00
N ASN A 164 18.55 8.63 5.08
CA ASN A 164 19.31 9.86 5.26
C ASN A 164 18.43 11.07 5.67
N SER A 165 17.20 10.85 6.13
CA SER A 165 16.30 11.92 6.55
C SER A 165 16.91 12.76 7.68
N LYS A 166 16.59 14.06 7.70
CA LYS A 166 16.92 14.94 8.84
C LYS A 166 15.94 14.72 10.00
N THR A 167 14.70 14.29 9.70
CA THR A 167 13.63 14.02 10.66
C THR A 167 13.83 12.69 11.37
N LYS A 168 13.48 12.61 12.64
CA LYS A 168 13.36 11.37 13.40
C LYS A 168 11.89 10.97 13.45
N TYR A 169 11.62 9.67 13.27
CA TYR A 169 10.30 9.06 13.28
C TYR A 169 10.12 8.14 14.48
N GLU A 170 8.87 7.86 14.83
CA GLU A 170 8.51 6.86 15.84
C GLU A 170 8.82 5.47 15.31
N TYR A 171 9.27 4.58 16.22
CA TYR A 171 9.53 3.18 15.94
C TYR A 171 8.97 2.28 17.03
N PHE A 172 8.59 1.08 16.64
CA PHE A 172 8.25 -0.01 17.57
C PHE A 172 9.04 -1.27 17.20
N GLY A 173 9.06 -2.22 18.13
CA GLY A 173 9.72 -3.50 17.87
C GLY A 173 10.25 -4.18 19.13
N ILE A 174 11.42 -4.81 18.99
CA ILE A 174 12.10 -5.59 20.02
C ILE A 174 13.56 -5.14 20.04
N ASP A 175 14.04 -4.60 21.15
CA ASP A 175 15.42 -4.15 21.34
C ASP A 175 16.21 -5.04 22.32
N GLU A 176 17.40 -4.59 22.74
CA GLU A 176 18.28 -5.33 23.66
C GLU A 176 17.67 -5.57 25.05
N LYS A 177 16.74 -4.71 25.49
CA LYS A 177 16.15 -4.78 26.82
C LYS A 177 15.05 -5.85 26.91
N ASN A 178 14.42 -6.15 25.76
CA ASN A 178 13.22 -6.97 25.67
C ASN A 178 13.39 -8.22 24.78
N ASN A 179 14.60 -8.52 24.33
CA ASN A 179 14.87 -9.67 23.45
C ASN A 179 15.07 -11.00 24.21
N ASP A 180 14.74 -11.05 25.51
CA ASP A 180 14.85 -12.25 26.34
C ASP A 180 13.71 -13.24 26.13
N ARG A 181 12.72 -12.90 25.32
CA ARG A 181 11.54 -13.73 25.05
C ARG A 181 11.69 -14.42 23.68
N ASP A 182 11.33 -15.70 23.65
CA ASP A 182 10.91 -16.30 22.38
C ASP A 182 9.70 -15.52 21.90
N ASN A 183 9.78 -14.93 20.72
CA ASN A 183 8.75 -14.04 20.25
C ASN A 183 7.95 -14.69 19.11
N ASP A 184 6.86 -15.37 19.48
CA ASP A 184 5.92 -16.00 18.55
C ASP A 184 5.17 -14.98 17.67
N GLY A 185 5.20 -13.69 18.04
CA GLY A 185 4.62 -12.59 17.25
C GLY A 185 5.41 -12.26 15.97
N VAL A 186 6.62 -12.82 15.80
CA VAL A 186 7.47 -12.55 14.63
C VAL A 186 7.95 -13.85 14.00
N LYS A 187 7.55 -14.11 12.75
CA LYS A 187 8.07 -15.22 11.94
C LYS A 187 9.12 -14.69 10.97
N VAL A 188 10.31 -15.27 10.96
CA VAL A 188 11.34 -14.95 9.99
C VAL A 188 11.07 -15.75 8.71
N LEU A 189 10.85 -15.05 7.60
CA LEU A 189 10.68 -15.68 6.29
C LEU A 189 12.04 -16.04 5.70
N PHE A 190 12.98 -15.12 5.74
CA PHE A 190 14.40 -15.33 5.41
C PHE A 190 15.27 -14.17 5.93
N TYR A 191 16.58 -14.44 6.06
CA TYR A 191 17.60 -13.44 6.37
C TYR A 191 18.88 -13.77 5.60
N ASN A 192 19.07 -13.13 4.46
CA ASN A 192 20.28 -13.34 3.63
C ASN A 192 21.43 -12.45 4.12
N ASN A 193 21.14 -11.20 4.45
CA ASN A 193 22.08 -10.20 4.96
C ASN A 193 21.30 -9.00 5.55
N PRO A 194 21.95 -7.99 6.17
CA PRO A 194 21.27 -6.81 6.76
C PRO A 194 20.49 -5.93 5.79
N PHE A 195 20.56 -6.16 4.47
CA PHE A 195 19.86 -5.39 3.43
C PHE A 195 18.83 -6.22 2.65
N ASP A 196 18.75 -7.54 2.91
CA ASP A 196 17.85 -8.46 2.20
C ASP A 196 17.30 -9.51 3.17
N TYR A 197 16.18 -9.21 3.79
CA TYR A 197 15.46 -10.08 4.72
C TYR A 197 13.97 -9.77 4.75
N ALA A 198 13.17 -10.75 5.15
CA ALA A 198 11.75 -10.56 5.37
C ALA A 198 11.28 -11.25 6.66
N VAL A 199 10.34 -10.58 7.34
CA VAL A 199 9.62 -11.11 8.51
C VAL A 199 8.13 -10.96 8.31
N ALA A 200 7.34 -11.76 9.04
CA ALA A 200 5.90 -11.61 9.14
C ALA A 200 5.52 -11.37 10.61
N LEU A 201 4.94 -10.20 10.90
CA LEU A 201 4.34 -9.89 12.20
C LEU A 201 2.98 -10.58 12.25
N GLN A 202 2.73 -11.33 13.31
CA GLN A 202 1.59 -12.20 13.42
C GLN A 202 0.41 -11.50 14.09
N ALA A 203 -0.78 -11.59 13.49
CA ALA A 203 -2.07 -11.32 14.12
C ALA A 203 -2.90 -12.61 14.17
N GLU A 204 -4.13 -12.57 14.64
CA GLU A 204 -4.98 -13.77 14.73
C GLU A 204 -5.26 -14.37 13.35
N LYS A 205 -5.88 -13.60 12.47
CA LYS A 205 -6.27 -14.02 11.11
C LYS A 205 -5.36 -13.48 10.02
N ASP A 206 -4.61 -12.43 10.28
CA ASP A 206 -3.78 -11.70 9.33
C ASP A 206 -2.30 -11.81 9.67
N GLU A 207 -1.45 -11.50 8.70
CA GLU A 207 -0.02 -11.30 8.87
C GLU A 207 0.46 -10.06 8.11
N VAL A 208 1.40 -9.32 8.73
CA VAL A 208 2.08 -8.17 8.13
C VAL A 208 3.45 -8.60 7.67
N ILE A 209 3.62 -8.80 6.38
CA ILE A 209 4.90 -9.18 5.79
C ILE A 209 5.70 -7.91 5.51
N LEU A 210 6.87 -7.80 6.13
CA LEU A 210 7.82 -6.71 5.94
C LEU A 210 9.04 -7.24 5.21
N TYR A 211 9.40 -6.62 4.09
CA TYR A 211 10.55 -7.00 3.27
C TYR A 211 11.52 -5.83 3.12
N ARG A 212 12.71 -5.94 3.71
CA ARG A 212 13.81 -5.01 3.55
C ARG A 212 14.47 -5.24 2.19
N THR A 213 14.24 -4.30 1.28
CA THR A 213 14.74 -4.39 -0.11
C THR A 213 14.77 -3.01 -0.76
N ASN A 214 15.67 -2.82 -1.71
CA ASN A 214 15.68 -1.64 -2.59
C ASN A 214 14.98 -1.90 -3.94
N SER A 215 14.34 -3.07 -4.11
CA SER A 215 13.64 -3.42 -5.34
C SER A 215 12.59 -2.37 -5.72
N ASN A 216 12.55 -2.01 -7.00
CA ASN A 216 11.50 -1.16 -7.58
C ASN A 216 10.57 -1.93 -8.53
N ASN A 217 10.64 -3.26 -8.53
CA ASN A 217 9.73 -4.11 -9.31
C ASN A 217 8.27 -3.96 -8.82
N ASN A 218 7.30 -4.33 -9.66
CA ASN A 218 5.90 -4.36 -9.26
C ASN A 218 5.68 -5.29 -8.05
N PHE A 219 4.60 -5.05 -7.31
CA PHE A 219 4.34 -5.77 -6.05
C PHE A 219 4.16 -7.27 -6.24
N LYS A 220 3.58 -7.72 -7.37
CA LYS A 220 3.43 -9.15 -7.68
C LYS A 220 4.79 -9.83 -7.77
N SER A 221 5.71 -9.28 -8.55
CA SER A 221 7.06 -9.82 -8.72
C SER A 221 7.84 -9.83 -7.41
N VAL A 222 7.68 -8.78 -6.57
CA VAL A 222 8.30 -8.73 -5.24
C VAL A 222 7.74 -9.79 -4.31
N TYR A 223 6.43 -10.00 -4.29
CA TYR A 223 5.81 -11.05 -3.47
C TYR A 223 6.24 -12.46 -3.89
N GLU A 224 6.33 -12.71 -5.19
CA GLU A 224 6.88 -13.96 -5.74
C GLU A 224 8.35 -14.17 -5.33
N ASP A 225 9.18 -13.11 -5.32
CA ASP A 225 10.58 -13.16 -4.86
C ASP A 225 10.67 -13.50 -3.37
N ILE A 226 9.83 -12.90 -2.51
CA ILE A 226 9.73 -13.24 -1.09
C ILE A 226 9.46 -14.74 -0.92
N ASN A 227 8.43 -15.27 -1.59
CA ASN A 227 8.05 -16.68 -1.49
C ASN A 227 9.18 -17.60 -1.96
N LYS A 228 9.84 -17.27 -3.07
CA LYS A 228 10.97 -18.02 -3.60
C LYS A 228 12.16 -18.03 -2.65
N LYS A 229 12.50 -16.89 -2.04
CA LYS A 229 13.58 -16.78 -1.04
C LYS A 229 13.22 -17.52 0.24
N ALA A 230 11.99 -17.38 0.74
CA ALA A 230 11.50 -18.07 1.94
C ALA A 230 11.50 -19.60 1.78
N ALA A 231 11.17 -20.11 0.60
CA ALA A 231 11.24 -21.54 0.30
C ALA A 231 12.68 -22.09 0.29
N LYS A 232 13.64 -21.28 -0.17
CA LYS A 232 15.06 -21.66 -0.27
C LYS A 232 15.83 -21.45 1.03
N TYR A 233 15.31 -20.63 1.95
CA TYR A 233 16.02 -20.28 3.18
C TYR A 233 16.20 -21.48 4.11
N LYS A 234 17.46 -21.74 4.50
CA LYS A 234 17.86 -22.85 5.38
C LYS A 234 18.16 -22.43 6.83
N GLY A 235 18.18 -21.12 7.10
CA GLY A 235 18.39 -20.60 8.44
C GLY A 235 17.15 -20.72 9.34
N SER A 236 17.28 -20.28 10.60
CA SER A 236 16.17 -20.28 11.55
C SER A 236 15.03 -19.37 11.10
N LYS A 237 13.82 -19.92 10.99
CA LYS A 237 12.58 -19.19 10.73
C LYS A 237 11.89 -18.68 12.00
N THR A 238 12.46 -18.99 13.16
CA THR A 238 12.03 -18.49 14.46
C THR A 238 12.78 -17.19 14.77
N PHE A 239 12.10 -16.23 15.36
CA PHE A 239 12.74 -15.05 15.94
C PHE A 239 13.31 -15.44 17.30
N VAL A 240 14.62 -15.58 17.37
CA VAL A 240 15.32 -16.14 18.53
C VAL A 240 15.84 -15.07 19.46
N LYS A 241 16.14 -15.46 20.70
CA LYS A 241 16.81 -14.60 21.68
C LYS A 241 18.05 -13.92 21.06
N GLY A 242 18.13 -12.59 21.21
CA GLY A 242 19.19 -11.76 20.63
C GLY A 242 18.86 -11.14 19.27
N ASP A 243 17.83 -11.62 18.57
CA ASP A 243 17.29 -10.94 17.38
C ASP A 243 16.65 -9.61 17.79
N LYS A 244 16.74 -8.62 16.92
CA LYS A 244 16.16 -7.29 17.13
C LYS A 244 15.24 -6.91 15.97
N LEU A 245 14.11 -6.27 16.29
CA LEU A 245 13.14 -5.77 15.32
C LEU A 245 12.95 -4.27 15.52
N LYS A 246 12.94 -3.52 14.43
CA LYS A 246 12.63 -2.09 14.42
C LYS A 246 11.78 -1.74 13.21
N VAL A 247 10.55 -1.29 13.44
CA VAL A 247 9.55 -0.95 12.42
C VAL A 247 9.05 0.48 12.66
N PRO A 248 8.99 1.35 11.64
CA PRO A 248 8.44 2.69 11.83
C PRO A 248 6.92 2.64 12.05
N PHE A 249 6.42 3.58 12.84
CA PHE A 249 5.00 3.91 12.86
C PHE A 249 4.64 4.55 11.52
N ILE A 250 3.49 4.18 10.95
CA ILE A 250 3.05 4.63 9.62
C ILE A 250 1.61 5.10 9.69
N THR A 251 1.34 6.25 9.07
CA THR A 251 -0.01 6.66 8.66
C THR A 251 0.01 7.00 7.18
N LEU A 252 -0.96 6.49 6.43
CA LEU A 252 -1.19 6.83 5.03
C LEU A 252 -2.69 7.09 4.84
N LYS A 253 -3.04 8.27 4.34
CA LYS A 253 -4.39 8.59 3.89
C LYS A 253 -4.30 9.12 2.47
N GLU A 254 -4.74 8.31 1.51
CA GLU A 254 -4.68 8.62 0.09
C GLU A 254 -6.00 8.30 -0.61
N GLU A 255 -6.26 9.05 -1.66
CA GLU A 255 -7.41 8.91 -2.54
C GLU A 255 -6.97 9.06 -3.98
N THR A 256 -7.47 8.20 -4.85
CA THR A 256 -7.28 8.35 -6.30
C THR A 256 -8.58 8.19 -7.05
N ASN A 257 -8.75 8.98 -8.11
CA ASN A 257 -9.73 8.76 -9.15
C ASN A 257 -8.97 8.35 -10.41
N TYR A 258 -9.19 7.15 -10.91
CA TYR A 258 -8.62 6.65 -12.16
C TYR A 258 -9.29 7.34 -13.34
N LYS A 259 -8.94 8.62 -13.58
CA LYS A 259 -9.55 9.50 -14.59
C LYS A 259 -9.51 8.91 -15.99
N GLU A 260 -8.50 8.10 -16.30
CA GLU A 260 -8.37 7.39 -17.57
C GLU A 260 -9.47 6.34 -17.82
N LEU A 261 -10.25 5.98 -16.80
CA LEU A 261 -11.44 5.13 -16.91
C LEU A 261 -12.72 5.92 -17.10
N CYS A 262 -12.69 7.25 -16.90
CA CYS A 262 -13.88 8.09 -16.80
C CYS A 262 -14.19 8.82 -18.11
N GLY A 263 -15.49 9.05 -18.38
CA GLY A 263 -15.94 9.85 -19.52
C GLY A 263 -15.87 9.18 -20.88
N HIS A 264 -15.41 7.94 -20.97
CA HIS A 264 -15.29 7.15 -22.20
C HIS A 264 -16.46 6.18 -22.34
N GLU A 265 -17.08 6.15 -23.52
CA GLU A 265 -18.21 5.23 -23.79
C GLU A 265 -17.72 3.78 -23.85
N ILE A 266 -18.41 2.90 -23.11
CA ILE A 266 -18.09 1.48 -23.07
C ILE A 266 -18.70 0.78 -24.28
N LEU A 267 -17.90 -0.04 -24.96
CA LEU A 267 -18.32 -0.83 -26.12
C LEU A 267 -19.43 -1.81 -25.75
N ASN A 268 -20.34 -2.04 -26.71
CA ASN A 268 -21.47 -2.98 -26.60
C ASN A 268 -22.44 -2.64 -25.46
N THR A 269 -22.52 -1.38 -25.08
CA THR A 269 -23.50 -0.85 -24.13
C THR A 269 -24.33 0.27 -24.77
N ASP A 270 -25.48 0.59 -24.16
CA ASP A 270 -26.29 1.71 -24.58
C ASP A 270 -25.78 3.01 -23.91
N ARG A 271 -24.71 3.57 -24.47
CA ARG A 271 -24.05 4.81 -24.02
C ARG A 271 -23.67 4.84 -22.54
N LEU A 272 -23.23 3.68 -22.02
CA LEU A 272 -22.75 3.60 -20.65
C LEU A 272 -21.32 4.11 -20.56
N TYR A 273 -21.02 4.92 -19.54
CA TYR A 273 -19.68 5.37 -19.21
C TYR A 273 -19.49 5.45 -17.69
N ILE A 274 -18.25 5.41 -17.24
CA ILE A 274 -17.87 5.58 -15.85
C ILE A 274 -17.69 7.07 -15.59
N GLY A 275 -18.44 7.64 -14.65
CA GLY A 275 -18.29 9.03 -14.23
C GLY A 275 -17.13 9.20 -13.26
N GLN A 276 -17.02 8.28 -12.29
CA GLN A 276 -15.95 8.27 -11.29
C GLN A 276 -15.52 6.84 -10.96
N ALA A 277 -14.21 6.67 -10.82
CA ALA A 277 -13.55 5.39 -10.50
C ALA A 277 -12.63 5.58 -9.29
N LEU A 278 -13.25 5.61 -8.11
CA LEU A 278 -12.63 6.04 -6.85
C LEU A 278 -12.06 4.87 -6.06
N ASN A 279 -10.84 5.05 -5.57
CA ASN A 279 -10.19 4.14 -4.64
C ASN A 279 -9.57 4.93 -3.50
N THR A 280 -9.77 4.50 -2.27
CA THR A 280 -9.25 5.16 -1.07
C THR A 280 -8.49 4.19 -0.20
N VAL A 281 -7.56 4.73 0.57
CA VAL A 281 -6.86 4.02 1.63
C VAL A 281 -6.68 4.94 2.84
N ASP A 282 -7.02 4.43 4.01
CA ASP A 282 -6.69 5.04 5.30
C ASP A 282 -6.01 3.95 6.14
N PHE A 283 -4.68 3.99 6.18
CA PHE A 283 -3.83 2.97 6.79
C PHE A 283 -3.07 3.53 7.97
N ASN A 284 -3.11 2.82 9.08
CA ASN A 284 -2.37 3.15 10.29
C ASN A 284 -1.71 1.89 10.85
N MET A 285 -0.40 1.93 11.09
CA MET A 285 0.39 0.87 11.69
C MET A 285 1.14 1.39 12.89
N ASN A 286 0.97 0.73 14.02
CA ASN A 286 1.63 1.06 15.27
C ASN A 286 2.12 -0.20 16.02
N ASN A 287 2.53 -0.05 17.27
CA ASN A 287 3.05 -1.12 18.10
C ASN A 287 2.00 -2.13 18.58
N THR A 288 0.72 -1.86 18.38
CA THR A 288 -0.38 -2.76 18.77
C THR A 288 -0.94 -3.54 17.61
N GLY A 289 -0.91 -2.98 16.40
CA GLY A 289 -1.50 -3.62 15.22
C GLY A 289 -1.63 -2.69 14.03
N ILE A 290 -2.53 -3.07 13.14
CA ILE A 290 -2.96 -2.32 11.97
C ILE A 290 -4.36 -1.79 12.21
N LYS A 291 -4.57 -0.52 11.89
CA LYS A 291 -5.90 0.07 11.74
C LYS A 291 -6.06 0.57 10.32
N LEU A 292 -7.02 -0.02 9.65
CA LEU A 292 -7.61 0.52 8.44
C LEU A 292 -8.98 1.07 8.84
N LYS A 293 -8.93 2.24 9.48
CA LYS A 293 -9.98 3.00 10.14
C LYS A 293 -10.52 2.42 11.46
N SER A 294 -10.32 3.21 12.56
CA SER A 294 -11.00 3.23 13.89
C SER A 294 -10.56 2.35 15.07
N GLU A 295 -10.83 2.80 16.22
CA GLU A 295 -10.31 2.95 17.56
C GLU A 295 -10.35 1.75 18.52
N ALA A 296 -9.41 1.85 19.50
CA ALA A 296 -9.34 1.46 20.94
C ALA A 296 -9.10 0.00 21.35
N ALA A 297 -8.35 -0.19 22.19
CA ALA A 297 -7.31 -0.45 23.22
C ALA A 297 -7.64 -1.65 24.13
N MET A 298 -6.67 -2.45 24.51
CA MET A 298 -6.13 -2.63 25.86
C MET A 298 -5.12 -3.77 25.97
N SER A 299 -4.16 -3.59 26.89
CA SER A 299 -2.96 -4.42 27.06
C SER A 299 -2.97 -5.20 28.36
N ILE A 300 -2.23 -6.34 28.41
CA ILE A 300 -1.79 -6.97 29.67
C ILE A 300 -0.33 -7.41 29.50
N MET A 301 0.53 -7.01 30.46
CA MET A 301 1.93 -7.41 30.57
C MET A 301 2.15 -8.58 31.51
N LYS A 302 3.10 -9.47 31.18
CA LYS A 302 3.71 -10.39 32.14
C LYS A 302 5.24 -10.35 32.01
N MET A 303 5.94 -10.10 33.10
CA MET A 303 7.42 -10.11 33.18
C MET A 303 7.95 -11.47 33.67
N SER A 304 9.08 -11.90 33.10
CA SER A 304 9.90 -12.96 33.66
C SER A 304 11.38 -12.67 33.42
N LEU A 305 12.21 -12.90 34.44
CA LEU A 305 13.65 -12.64 34.48
C LEU A 305 14.44 -13.90 34.10
N VAL A 306 15.34 -13.81 33.11
CA VAL A 306 16.39 -14.82 32.86
C VAL A 306 17.67 -14.12 32.41
N ILE A 307 18.83 -14.58 32.92
CA ILE A 307 20.17 -14.03 32.71
C ILE A 307 20.69 -14.34 31.29
N PRO A 308 21.31 -13.37 30.57
CA PRO A 308 21.56 -13.51 29.14
C PRO A 308 22.88 -14.19 28.81
N GLN A 309 22.83 -15.19 27.94
CA GLN A 309 23.98 -15.62 27.13
C GLN A 309 23.97 -14.80 25.84
N LYS A 310 25.08 -14.09 25.55
CA LYS A 310 25.20 -13.17 24.42
C LYS A 310 25.28 -13.92 23.09
N LEU A 311 24.10 -14.26 22.53
CA LEU A 311 23.99 -14.78 21.18
C LEU A 311 24.11 -13.61 20.18
N LYS A 312 24.84 -13.82 19.07
CA LYS A 312 24.93 -12.85 17.98
C LYS A 312 23.63 -12.88 17.18
N GLY A 313 22.67 -12.03 17.58
CA GLY A 313 21.33 -11.95 16.99
C GLY A 313 21.34 -11.26 15.62
N ARG A 314 20.26 -11.47 14.86
CA ARG A 314 19.98 -10.80 13.59
C ARG A 314 19.30 -9.46 13.85
N ASN A 315 19.54 -8.47 12.96
CA ASN A 315 18.90 -7.17 13.03
C ASN A 315 17.91 -7.01 11.89
N PHE A 316 16.61 -6.91 12.22
CA PHE A 316 15.52 -6.69 11.28
C PHE A 316 15.06 -5.22 11.39
N TYR A 317 15.87 -4.30 10.85
CA TYR A 317 15.66 -2.86 10.96
C TYR A 317 15.06 -2.27 9.68
N PHE A 318 13.78 -1.88 9.75
CA PHE A 318 13.05 -1.25 8.65
C PHE A 318 13.20 0.29 8.71
N ASN A 319 14.42 0.76 8.87
CA ASN A 319 14.79 2.16 8.92
C ASN A 319 15.34 2.72 7.58
N ASN A 320 15.05 2.05 6.51
CA ASN A 320 15.36 2.43 5.13
C ASN A 320 14.36 1.73 4.22
N THR A 321 14.36 1.95 2.90
CA THR A 321 13.41 1.42 1.94
C THR A 321 12.96 -0.02 2.23
N PHE A 322 11.67 -0.23 2.30
CA PHE A 322 11.08 -1.55 2.49
C PHE A 322 9.71 -1.65 1.79
N ILE A 323 9.22 -2.88 1.67
CA ILE A 323 7.90 -3.16 1.15
C ILE A 323 7.11 -3.92 2.22
N LEU A 324 5.84 -3.54 2.38
CA LEU A 324 4.88 -4.12 3.29
C LEU A 324 3.77 -4.79 2.49
N PHE A 325 3.35 -6.00 2.93
CA PHE A 325 2.14 -6.65 2.45
C PHE A 325 1.25 -7.02 3.63
N LEU A 326 -0.07 -6.89 3.46
CA LEU A 326 -1.06 -7.48 4.37
C LEU A 326 -1.70 -8.68 3.69
N LYS A 327 -1.77 -9.79 4.42
CA LYS A 327 -2.31 -11.04 3.93
C LYS A 327 -3.12 -11.73 5.01
N GLU A 328 -4.30 -12.25 4.67
CA GLU A 328 -5.00 -13.21 5.52
C GLU A 328 -4.27 -14.55 5.49
N LYS A 329 -4.09 -15.19 6.66
CA LYS A 329 -3.27 -16.41 6.81
C LYS A 329 -3.76 -17.58 5.96
N ASP A 330 -5.09 -17.69 5.80
CA ASP A 330 -5.76 -18.73 5.02
C ASP A 330 -5.84 -18.42 3.51
N LYS A 331 -5.42 -17.23 3.07
CA LYS A 331 -5.43 -16.82 1.67
C LYS A 331 -4.06 -16.91 1.02
N SER A 332 -4.05 -17.13 -0.28
CA SER A 332 -2.80 -17.30 -1.05
C SER A 332 -2.12 -15.99 -1.43
N MET A 333 -2.89 -14.89 -1.52
CA MET A 333 -2.42 -13.60 -2.02
C MET A 333 -2.61 -12.50 -0.95
N PRO A 334 -1.73 -11.51 -0.91
CA PRO A 334 -1.97 -10.31 -0.13
C PRO A 334 -3.13 -9.50 -0.72
N TYR A 335 -3.83 -8.74 0.13
CA TYR A 335 -4.90 -7.83 -0.26
C TYR A 335 -4.46 -6.35 -0.24
N TYR A 336 -3.27 -6.09 0.26
CA TYR A 336 -2.67 -4.77 0.38
C TYR A 336 -1.17 -4.87 0.19
N ALA A 337 -0.58 -3.87 -0.47
CA ALA A 337 0.86 -3.72 -0.59
C ALA A 337 1.26 -2.25 -0.58
N MET A 338 2.38 -1.93 0.06
CA MET A 338 2.93 -0.58 0.14
C MET A 338 4.45 -0.61 0.07
N ARG A 339 5.05 0.28 -0.72
CA ARG A 339 6.48 0.52 -0.74
C ARG A 339 6.78 1.86 -0.10
N VAL A 340 7.63 1.85 0.89
CA VAL A 340 8.05 3.02 1.68
C VAL A 340 9.50 3.34 1.37
N GLN A 341 9.75 4.51 0.81
CA GLN A 341 11.10 5.04 0.56
C GLN A 341 11.31 6.41 1.21
N ASP A 342 10.28 7.27 1.26
CA ASP A 342 10.32 8.56 1.94
C ASP A 342 9.29 8.58 3.09
N MET A 343 9.75 8.48 4.34
CA MET A 343 8.90 8.48 5.54
C MET A 343 8.19 9.81 5.79
N GLU A 344 8.56 10.91 5.11
CA GLU A 344 7.82 12.18 5.21
C GLU A 344 6.38 12.04 4.70
N LEU A 345 6.15 11.11 3.75
CA LEU A 345 4.83 10.82 3.17
C LEU A 345 3.95 9.94 4.07
N TYR A 346 4.53 9.35 5.12
CA TYR A 346 3.88 8.37 5.98
C TYR A 346 3.95 8.72 7.47
N LYS A 347 4.12 10.00 7.79
CA LYS A 347 4.24 10.45 9.18
C LYS A 347 3.07 9.97 10.01
N TYR A 348 3.37 9.30 11.10
CA TYR A 348 2.37 8.87 12.06
C TYR A 348 1.68 10.08 12.70
N THR A 349 0.35 10.12 12.61
CA THR A 349 -0.50 11.20 13.12
C THR A 349 -1.29 10.81 14.37
N GLY A 350 -1.19 9.54 14.79
CA GLY A 350 -1.84 9.04 15.99
C GLY A 350 -1.04 9.31 17.26
N GLU A 351 -1.64 9.05 18.42
CA GLU A 351 -0.96 9.10 19.70
C GLU A 351 -0.07 7.85 19.89
N VAL A 352 1.16 8.08 20.33
CA VAL A 352 2.10 7.01 20.73
C VAL A 352 1.85 6.70 22.20
N LYS A 353 1.16 5.60 22.48
CA LYS A 353 0.81 5.18 23.87
C LYS A 353 1.51 3.91 24.26
#